data_c6b7b358e0768d9b64383264ea5cafd0
#
_entry.id   c6b7b358e0768d9b64383264ea5cafd0
#
_cell.length_a   1.000
_cell.length_b   1.000
_cell.length_c   1.000
_cell.angle_alpha   90.00
_cell.angle_beta   90.00
_cell.angle_gamma   90.00
#
_symmetry.space_group_name_H-M   'P 1'
#
loop_
_entity.id
_entity.type
_entity.pdbx_description
1 polymer ?
#
loop_
_entity_poly.entity_id
_entity_poly.type
_entity_poly.pdbx_seq_one_letter_code
_entity_poly.pdbx_strand_id
1 'polypeptide(L)'
;MKTMKRQPQTIKRIIQALACGLLLLLATSLTACSSKQESSYARAKQSKQITWGVRPDTKLFGLTNIKTGKIEGFEIDLATAITKQILGPKSKAVFRPITEKTRITLLHNGSLDAVISTMTITKERMKVIDFSDVYFNANESMIVKKSSKIRSIADLNKKGVVVIAIKGTDVANQVAKLAPKASVKQFDDYGSAFNALKAGQGDVMIDDNGILAGLIADTPEFTLTKASLAEEPYGIGVEKGQTEMRQAINQALKQLRANGKYDQLVKKWFGKVSGFDVKHAESQKVKIQ
;
A
#
# COMPACT_ATOMS: atom_id res chain seq x y z
N MET A 1 -45.54 61.19 -44.09
CA MET A 1 -46.33 60.26 -43.28
C MET A 1 -45.56 58.97 -43.05
N LYS A 2 -44.99 58.81 -41.82
CA LYS A 2 -44.30 57.58 -41.41
C LYS A 2 -45.23 56.80 -40.48
N THR A 3 -45.73 55.68 -40.91
CA THR A 3 -46.52 54.74 -40.14
C THR A 3 -45.60 53.83 -39.32
N MET A 4 -45.44 54.11 -38.03
CA MET A 4 -44.79 53.20 -37.07
C MET A 4 -45.73 52.02 -36.79
N LYS A 5 -45.36 50.84 -37.28
CA LYS A 5 -46.05 49.57 -36.91
C LYS A 5 -45.67 49.23 -35.46
N ARG A 6 -46.62 49.33 -34.54
CA ARG A 6 -46.52 48.79 -33.17
C ARG A 6 -46.49 47.27 -33.23
N GLN A 7 -45.36 46.68 -32.85
CA GLN A 7 -45.32 45.22 -32.65
C GLN A 7 -46.21 44.85 -31.46
N PRO A 8 -47.03 43.81 -31.55
CA PRO A 8 -47.97 43.47 -30.48
C PRO A 8 -47.21 42.99 -29.25
N GLN A 9 -47.55 43.57 -28.12
CA GLN A 9 -46.96 43.29 -26.78
C GLN A 9 -47.03 41.79 -26.38
N THR A 10 -47.94 41.04 -26.99
CA THR A 10 -48.11 39.59 -26.81
C THR A 10 -46.92 38.78 -27.27
N ILE A 11 -46.23 39.15 -28.37
CA ILE A 11 -45.04 38.44 -28.84
C ILE A 11 -43.85 38.61 -27.93
N LYS A 12 -43.67 39.81 -27.32
CA LYS A 12 -42.61 40.03 -26.32
C LYS A 12 -42.81 39.21 -25.05
N ARG A 13 -44.05 39.07 -24.62
CA ARG A 13 -44.36 38.25 -23.41
C ARG A 13 -44.15 36.77 -23.65
N ILE A 14 -44.45 36.26 -24.84
CA ILE A 14 -44.21 34.85 -25.21
C ILE A 14 -42.70 34.55 -25.31
N ILE A 15 -41.93 35.47 -25.89
CA ILE A 15 -40.44 35.32 -25.98
C ILE A 15 -39.80 35.38 -24.57
N GLN A 16 -40.29 36.25 -23.69
CA GLN A 16 -39.81 36.32 -22.30
C GLN A 16 -40.18 35.06 -21.49
N ALA A 17 -41.38 34.53 -21.67
CA ALA A 17 -41.80 33.29 -21.00
C ALA A 17 -41.00 32.06 -21.49
N LEU A 18 -40.68 31.99 -22.77
CA LEU A 18 -39.82 30.95 -23.35
C LEU A 18 -38.35 31.07 -22.88
N ALA A 19 -37.84 32.30 -22.80
CA ALA A 19 -36.49 32.53 -22.29
C ALA A 19 -36.34 32.18 -20.80
N CYS A 20 -37.35 32.51 -19.98
CA CYS A 20 -37.37 32.11 -18.54
C CYS A 20 -37.55 30.60 -18.39
N GLY A 21 -38.34 29.93 -19.23
CA GLY A 21 -38.47 28.48 -19.22
C GLY A 21 -37.17 27.75 -19.62
N LEU A 22 -36.44 28.29 -20.57
CA LEU A 22 -35.14 27.74 -21.01
C LEU A 22 -34.05 27.94 -19.95
N LEU A 23 -34.05 29.09 -19.23
CA LEU A 23 -33.15 29.35 -18.12
C LEU A 23 -33.41 28.45 -16.91
N LEU A 24 -34.67 28.13 -16.61
CA LEU A 24 -35.04 27.18 -15.54
C LEU A 24 -34.64 25.74 -15.90
N LEU A 25 -34.71 25.32 -17.15
CA LEU A 25 -34.26 24.01 -17.62
C LEU A 25 -32.71 23.88 -17.60
N LEU A 26 -31.95 24.97 -17.88
CA LEU A 26 -30.50 24.97 -17.75
C LEU A 26 -30.04 24.98 -16.27
N ALA A 27 -30.81 25.59 -15.35
CA ALA A 27 -30.46 25.61 -13.94
C ALA A 27 -30.61 24.24 -13.26
N THR A 28 -31.51 23.37 -13.75
CA THR A 28 -31.67 22.00 -13.22
C THR A 28 -30.61 21.02 -13.70
N SER A 29 -29.90 21.30 -14.78
CA SER A 29 -28.82 20.45 -15.30
C SER A 29 -27.46 20.69 -14.61
N LEU A 30 -27.29 21.72 -13.80
CA LEU A 30 -26.04 22.05 -13.10
C LEU A 30 -25.89 21.37 -11.70
N THR A 31 -26.91 20.67 -11.22
CA THR A 31 -26.85 19.99 -9.91
C THR A 31 -26.43 18.51 -9.98
N ALA A 32 -26.05 17.98 -11.16
CA ALA A 32 -25.82 16.54 -11.35
C ALA A 32 -24.35 16.13 -11.50
N CYS A 33 -23.37 16.97 -11.15
CA CYS A 33 -21.94 16.59 -11.20
C CYS A 33 -21.21 16.86 -9.90
N SER A 34 -21.77 16.46 -8.76
CA SER A 34 -20.97 16.01 -7.65
C SER A 34 -20.76 14.51 -7.87
N SER A 35 -19.71 14.13 -8.57
CA SER A 35 -19.31 12.71 -8.67
C SER A 35 -18.89 12.28 -7.26
N LYS A 36 -19.86 11.88 -6.45
CA LYS A 36 -19.61 11.19 -5.20
C LYS A 36 -18.84 9.95 -5.60
N GLN A 37 -17.55 9.93 -5.33
CA GLN A 37 -16.70 8.77 -5.63
C GLN A 37 -17.42 7.53 -5.09
N GLU A 38 -17.69 6.57 -5.97
CA GLU A 38 -18.45 5.37 -5.60
C GLU A 38 -17.79 4.68 -4.42
N SER A 39 -18.57 4.35 -3.37
CA SER A 39 -18.05 3.67 -2.20
C SER A 39 -17.46 2.31 -2.60
N SER A 40 -16.16 2.13 -2.43
CA SER A 40 -15.47 0.85 -2.66
C SER A 40 -16.09 -0.27 -1.82
N TYR A 41 -16.59 0.06 -0.62
CA TYR A 41 -17.32 -0.88 0.24
C TYR A 41 -18.67 -1.31 -0.35
N ALA A 42 -19.46 -0.37 -0.87
CA ALA A 42 -20.74 -0.68 -1.50
C ALA A 42 -20.53 -1.57 -2.75
N ARG A 43 -19.55 -1.21 -3.60
CA ARG A 43 -19.16 -1.99 -4.78
C ARG A 43 -18.73 -3.41 -4.39
N ALA A 44 -17.88 -3.55 -3.35
CA ALA A 44 -17.44 -4.84 -2.84
C ALA A 44 -18.59 -5.69 -2.32
N LYS A 45 -19.55 -5.10 -1.60
CA LYS A 45 -20.74 -5.80 -1.09
C LYS A 45 -21.63 -6.32 -2.24
N GLN A 46 -21.81 -5.53 -3.28
CA GLN A 46 -22.60 -5.89 -4.44
C GLN A 46 -21.94 -7.02 -5.25
N SER A 47 -20.65 -6.89 -5.54
CA SER A 47 -19.90 -7.88 -6.34
C SER A 47 -19.50 -9.13 -5.55
N LYS A 48 -19.60 -9.12 -4.22
CA LYS A 48 -19.05 -10.14 -3.31
C LYS A 48 -17.55 -10.35 -3.50
N GLN A 49 -16.82 -9.30 -3.88
CA GLN A 49 -15.38 -9.34 -4.12
C GLN A 49 -14.71 -8.11 -3.53
N ILE A 50 -13.45 -8.26 -3.09
CA ILE A 50 -12.54 -7.15 -2.80
C ILE A 50 -11.33 -7.32 -3.70
N THR A 51 -10.96 -6.28 -4.44
CA THR A 51 -9.76 -6.24 -5.29
C THR A 51 -8.60 -5.66 -4.49
N TRP A 52 -7.62 -6.52 -4.21
CA TRP A 52 -6.44 -6.22 -3.41
C TRP A 52 -5.23 -5.97 -4.29
N GLY A 53 -4.52 -4.86 -4.07
CA GLY A 53 -3.16 -4.68 -4.56
C GLY A 53 -2.18 -5.39 -3.63
N VAL A 54 -1.34 -6.29 -4.17
CA VAL A 54 -0.42 -7.12 -3.40
C VAL A 54 0.95 -7.19 -4.06
N ARG A 55 2.01 -7.41 -3.27
CA ARG A 55 3.35 -7.66 -3.80
C ARG A 55 3.44 -9.08 -4.36
N PRO A 56 4.00 -9.26 -5.57
CA PRO A 56 4.23 -10.58 -6.17
C PRO A 56 5.64 -11.13 -5.94
N ASP A 57 6.55 -10.36 -5.31
CA ASP A 57 8.00 -10.57 -5.25
C ASP A 57 8.57 -10.55 -3.82
N THR A 58 7.71 -10.46 -2.80
CA THR A 58 8.12 -10.35 -1.40
C THR A 58 7.91 -11.67 -0.67
N LYS A 59 8.97 -12.49 -0.56
CA LYS A 59 8.94 -13.80 0.11
C LYS A 59 8.37 -13.66 1.52
N LEU A 60 7.55 -14.61 1.96
CA LEU A 60 6.75 -14.66 3.18
C LEU A 60 5.48 -13.79 3.16
N PHE A 61 5.47 -12.63 2.53
CA PHE A 61 4.32 -11.72 2.47
C PHE A 61 3.45 -11.95 1.24
N GLY A 62 4.06 -11.89 0.04
CA GLY A 62 3.40 -12.14 -1.23
C GLY A 62 4.45 -12.50 -2.30
N LEU A 63 4.53 -13.76 -2.68
CA LEU A 63 5.47 -14.25 -3.69
C LEU A 63 4.74 -15.07 -4.74
N THR A 64 5.02 -14.81 -6.01
CA THR A 64 4.50 -15.62 -7.10
C THR A 64 5.15 -17.01 -7.08
N ASN A 65 4.31 -18.03 -6.90
CA ASN A 65 4.73 -19.42 -7.02
C ASN A 65 4.90 -19.73 -8.51
N ILE A 66 6.13 -20.01 -8.93
CA ILE A 66 6.49 -20.24 -10.36
C ILE A 66 5.83 -21.47 -10.97
N LYS A 67 5.43 -22.45 -10.14
CA LYS A 67 4.76 -23.68 -10.62
C LYS A 67 3.27 -23.49 -10.86
N THR A 68 2.60 -22.65 -10.03
CA THR A 68 1.15 -22.47 -10.06
C THR A 68 0.73 -21.14 -10.66
N GLY A 69 1.64 -20.18 -10.80
CA GLY A 69 1.37 -18.80 -11.17
C GLY A 69 0.59 -17.99 -10.11
N LYS A 70 0.30 -18.59 -8.95
CA LYS A 70 -0.45 -17.92 -7.89
C LYS A 70 0.48 -17.15 -6.96
N ILE A 71 0.00 -16.04 -6.45
CA ILE A 71 0.70 -15.31 -5.39
C ILE A 71 0.31 -15.96 -4.04
N GLU A 72 1.32 -16.26 -3.22
CA GLU A 72 1.16 -16.93 -1.92
C GLU A 72 1.94 -16.15 -0.86
N GLY A 73 1.44 -16.07 0.37
CA GLY A 73 2.09 -15.35 1.46
C GLY A 73 1.13 -14.96 2.57
N PHE A 74 1.69 -14.38 3.63
CA PHE A 74 0.94 -13.92 4.79
C PHE A 74 -0.14 -12.90 4.41
N GLU A 75 0.20 -11.92 3.59
CA GLU A 75 -0.74 -10.87 3.18
C GLU A 75 -1.86 -11.41 2.28
N ILE A 76 -1.57 -12.43 1.47
CA ILE A 76 -2.57 -13.10 0.62
C ILE A 76 -3.57 -13.85 1.48
N ASP A 77 -3.08 -14.59 2.46
CA ASP A 77 -3.94 -15.32 3.40
C ASP A 77 -4.75 -14.37 4.29
N LEU A 78 -4.13 -13.28 4.77
CA LEU A 78 -4.78 -12.28 5.60
C LEU A 78 -5.87 -11.52 4.82
N ALA A 79 -5.59 -11.06 3.61
CA ALA A 79 -6.56 -10.39 2.74
C ALA A 79 -7.74 -11.32 2.39
N THR A 80 -7.46 -12.61 2.16
CA THR A 80 -8.50 -13.63 1.95
C THR A 80 -9.38 -13.77 3.19
N ALA A 81 -8.78 -13.84 4.39
CA ALA A 81 -9.53 -13.95 5.65
C ALA A 81 -10.36 -12.68 5.91
N ILE A 82 -9.80 -11.48 5.70
CA ILE A 82 -10.50 -10.20 5.82
C ILE A 82 -11.69 -10.16 4.86
N THR A 83 -11.51 -10.53 3.59
CA THR A 83 -12.58 -10.54 2.59
C THR A 83 -13.74 -11.43 3.03
N LYS A 84 -13.45 -12.65 3.51
CA LYS A 84 -14.47 -13.56 4.02
C LYS A 84 -15.18 -13.04 5.27
N GLN A 85 -14.45 -12.34 6.13
CA GLN A 85 -15.01 -11.74 7.35
C GLN A 85 -15.97 -10.58 7.02
N ILE A 86 -15.65 -9.76 6.00
CA ILE A 86 -16.47 -8.61 5.58
C ILE A 86 -17.67 -9.03 4.76
N LEU A 87 -17.49 -9.92 3.78
CA LEU A 87 -18.47 -10.21 2.73
C LEU A 87 -19.11 -11.62 2.84
N GLY A 88 -18.66 -12.43 3.82
CA GLY A 88 -19.12 -13.79 4.05
C GLY A 88 -18.27 -14.87 3.35
N PRO A 89 -18.48 -16.16 3.70
CA PRO A 89 -17.58 -17.25 3.33
C PRO A 89 -17.48 -17.54 1.82
N LYS A 90 -18.51 -17.20 1.04
CA LYS A 90 -18.54 -17.38 -0.42
C LYS A 90 -17.91 -16.22 -1.20
N SER A 91 -17.42 -15.18 -0.52
CA SER A 91 -16.81 -14.03 -1.16
C SER A 91 -15.41 -14.34 -1.71
N LYS A 92 -14.93 -13.48 -2.61
CA LYS A 92 -13.70 -13.68 -3.34
C LYS A 92 -12.73 -12.51 -3.12
N ALA A 93 -11.52 -12.81 -2.67
CA ALA A 93 -10.39 -11.90 -2.75
C ALA A 93 -9.79 -12.00 -4.16
N VAL A 94 -9.72 -10.87 -4.85
CA VAL A 94 -9.09 -10.76 -6.18
C VAL A 94 -7.76 -10.06 -6.00
N PHE A 95 -6.67 -10.67 -6.42
CA PHE A 95 -5.31 -10.14 -6.25
C PHE A 95 -4.78 -9.54 -7.54
N ARG A 96 -4.30 -8.30 -7.46
CA ARG A 96 -3.59 -7.61 -8.55
C ARG A 96 -2.14 -7.35 -8.12
N PRO A 97 -1.16 -7.85 -8.88
CA PRO A 97 0.24 -7.55 -8.66
C PRO A 97 0.50 -6.05 -8.76
N ILE A 98 1.22 -5.49 -7.80
CA ILE A 98 1.64 -4.09 -7.78
C ILE A 98 3.10 -3.96 -7.38
N THR A 99 3.65 -2.76 -7.59
CA THR A 99 4.96 -2.33 -7.08
C THR A 99 4.78 -1.25 -6.01
N GLU A 100 5.84 -0.97 -5.25
CA GLU A 100 5.88 0.14 -4.30
C GLU A 100 5.49 1.48 -4.97
N LYS A 101 5.94 1.68 -6.20
CA LYS A 101 5.74 2.90 -6.97
C LYS A 101 4.29 3.06 -7.46
N THR A 102 3.60 1.97 -7.78
CA THR A 102 2.29 2.02 -8.46
C THR A 102 1.10 1.94 -7.52
N ARG A 103 1.28 1.45 -6.27
CA ARG A 103 0.20 1.11 -5.34
C ARG A 103 -0.78 2.26 -5.04
N ILE A 104 -0.26 3.48 -4.80
CA ILE A 104 -1.09 4.65 -4.48
C ILE A 104 -1.89 5.11 -5.71
N THR A 105 -1.25 5.19 -6.89
CA THR A 105 -1.93 5.58 -8.12
C THR A 105 -3.07 4.62 -8.47
N LEU A 106 -2.89 3.31 -8.25
CA LEU A 106 -3.92 2.30 -8.52
C LEU A 106 -5.08 2.33 -7.51
N LEU A 107 -4.86 2.81 -6.28
CA LEU A 107 -5.95 3.16 -5.36
C LEU A 107 -6.73 4.36 -5.86
N HIS A 108 -6.05 5.46 -6.20
CA HIS A 108 -6.68 6.71 -6.63
C HIS A 108 -7.55 6.56 -7.88
N ASN A 109 -7.15 5.73 -8.83
CA ASN A 109 -7.94 5.51 -10.06
C ASN A 109 -9.04 4.45 -9.91
N GLY A 110 -9.26 3.92 -8.70
CA GLY A 110 -10.30 2.92 -8.42
C GLY A 110 -10.03 1.52 -8.95
N SER A 111 -8.82 1.25 -9.47
CA SER A 111 -8.43 -0.10 -9.93
C SER A 111 -8.32 -1.11 -8.79
N LEU A 112 -8.14 -0.63 -7.57
CA LEU A 112 -8.03 -1.41 -6.34
C LEU A 112 -9.04 -0.91 -5.31
N ASP A 113 -9.60 -1.81 -4.52
CA ASP A 113 -10.43 -1.46 -3.36
C ASP A 113 -9.57 -1.24 -2.12
N ALA A 114 -8.47 -1.97 -2.00
CA ALA A 114 -7.49 -1.86 -0.91
C ALA A 114 -6.12 -2.35 -1.36
N VAL A 115 -5.08 -1.94 -0.63
CA VAL A 115 -3.69 -2.37 -0.82
C VAL A 115 -3.17 -2.99 0.47
N ILE A 116 -2.65 -4.22 0.37
CA ILE A 116 -1.90 -4.90 1.43
C ILE A 116 -0.57 -5.35 0.82
N SER A 117 0.50 -4.64 1.16
CA SER A 117 1.76 -4.71 0.41
C SER A 117 2.95 -4.21 1.23
N THR A 118 3.11 -4.69 2.47
CA THR A 118 4.16 -4.26 3.40
C THR A 118 4.28 -2.74 3.46
N MET A 119 3.15 -2.04 3.50
CA MET A 119 3.13 -0.58 3.37
C MET A 119 3.15 0.09 4.73
N THR A 120 4.27 0.68 5.09
CA THR A 120 4.44 1.47 6.30
C THR A 120 3.48 2.64 6.35
N ILE A 121 2.84 2.82 7.49
CA ILE A 121 2.02 4.00 7.79
C ILE A 121 2.96 5.18 8.06
N THR A 122 2.99 6.17 7.17
CA THR A 122 3.74 7.42 7.36
C THR A 122 2.81 8.63 7.27
N LYS A 123 3.20 9.74 7.90
CA LYS A 123 2.43 10.99 7.84
C LYS A 123 2.26 11.49 6.40
N GLU A 124 3.27 11.30 5.55
CA GLU A 124 3.21 11.67 4.13
C GLU A 124 2.17 10.86 3.38
N ARG A 125 2.18 9.53 3.55
CA ARG A 125 1.20 8.65 2.91
C ARG A 125 -0.22 8.91 3.42
N MET A 126 -0.37 9.21 4.72
CA MET A 126 -1.67 9.57 5.33
C MET A 126 -2.28 10.87 4.77
N LYS A 127 -1.50 11.73 4.11
CA LYS A 127 -2.05 12.91 3.42
C LYS A 127 -2.86 12.52 2.18
N VAL A 128 -2.50 11.43 1.52
CA VAL A 128 -3.03 11.05 0.21
C VAL A 128 -3.91 9.79 0.23
N ILE A 129 -3.73 8.88 1.18
CA ILE A 129 -4.56 7.68 1.39
C ILE A 129 -4.95 7.54 2.85
N ASP A 130 -5.96 6.71 3.14
CA ASP A 130 -6.28 6.31 4.50
C ASP A 130 -5.73 4.91 4.78
N PHE A 131 -5.38 4.64 6.05
CA PHE A 131 -4.86 3.36 6.51
C PHE A 131 -5.79 2.67 7.49
N SER A 132 -5.76 1.35 7.48
CA SER A 132 -6.31 0.54 8.57
C SER A 132 -5.49 0.70 9.85
N ASP A 133 -5.94 0.05 10.92
CA ASP A 133 -5.10 -0.27 12.06
C ASP A 133 -3.89 -1.11 11.61
N VAL A 134 -2.81 -1.07 12.41
CA VAL A 134 -1.58 -1.82 12.13
C VAL A 134 -1.88 -3.31 12.08
N TYR A 135 -1.57 -3.96 10.95
CA TYR A 135 -1.69 -5.41 10.83
C TYR A 135 -0.37 -6.15 11.07
N PHE A 136 0.77 -5.49 10.91
CA PHE A 136 2.09 -6.09 11.13
C PHE A 136 3.07 -4.98 11.52
N ASN A 137 3.95 -5.23 12.48
CA ASN A 137 4.99 -4.30 12.86
C ASN A 137 6.36 -4.87 12.47
N ALA A 138 7.00 -4.22 11.50
CA ALA A 138 8.37 -4.53 11.09
C ALA A 138 9.37 -3.56 11.71
N ASN A 139 10.64 -3.88 11.58
CA ASN A 139 11.75 -2.98 11.86
C ASN A 139 12.58 -2.82 10.60
N GLU A 140 12.92 -1.61 10.26
CA GLU A 140 13.90 -1.37 9.22
C GLU A 140 15.28 -1.90 9.65
N SER A 141 15.94 -2.64 8.78
CA SER A 141 17.20 -3.33 9.04
C SER A 141 18.11 -3.32 7.81
N MET A 142 19.24 -3.98 7.91
CA MET A 142 20.21 -4.07 6.82
C MET A 142 20.64 -5.51 6.60
N ILE A 143 20.78 -5.92 5.33
CA ILE A 143 21.53 -7.13 4.96
C ILE A 143 22.86 -6.77 4.32
N VAL A 144 23.87 -7.52 4.71
CA VAL A 144 25.26 -7.39 4.25
C VAL A 144 25.85 -8.77 4.02
N LYS A 145 26.93 -8.87 3.25
CA LYS A 145 27.77 -10.08 3.27
C LYS A 145 28.32 -10.30 4.67
N LYS A 146 28.41 -11.55 5.13
CA LYS A 146 28.97 -11.89 6.46
C LYS A 146 30.37 -11.33 6.65
N SER A 147 31.17 -11.22 5.59
CA SER A 147 32.51 -10.63 5.57
C SER A 147 32.53 -9.10 5.65
N SER A 148 31.41 -8.42 5.45
CA SER A 148 31.31 -6.95 5.51
C SER A 148 31.68 -6.44 6.92
N LYS A 149 32.21 -5.23 6.97
CA LYS A 149 32.45 -4.49 8.23
C LYS A 149 31.30 -3.58 8.61
N ILE A 150 30.29 -3.41 7.75
CA ILE A 150 29.10 -2.60 8.01
C ILE A 150 28.22 -3.32 9.03
N ARG A 151 27.88 -2.65 10.14
CA ARG A 151 27.01 -3.17 11.19
C ARG A 151 25.96 -2.16 11.66
N SER A 152 26.13 -0.88 11.32
CA SER A 152 25.28 0.22 11.77
C SER A 152 25.11 1.26 10.68
N ILE A 153 24.14 2.17 10.85
CA ILE A 153 23.92 3.30 9.91
C ILE A 153 25.15 4.23 9.86
N ALA A 154 25.88 4.36 10.96
CA ALA A 154 27.10 5.17 11.03
C ALA A 154 28.21 4.63 10.10
N ASP A 155 28.26 3.31 9.91
CA ASP A 155 29.22 2.67 9.00
C ASP A 155 28.95 2.97 7.53
N LEU A 156 27.71 3.36 7.19
CA LEU A 156 27.33 3.74 5.85
C LEU A 156 27.86 5.12 5.45
N ASN A 157 28.09 6.03 6.42
CA ASN A 157 28.45 7.42 6.15
C ASN A 157 29.91 7.59 5.70
N LYS A 158 30.29 6.84 4.69
CA LYS A 158 31.63 6.83 4.08
C LYS A 158 31.51 6.97 2.56
N LYS A 159 32.44 7.74 1.96
CA LYS A 159 32.54 7.84 0.50
C LYS A 159 32.83 6.45 -0.10
N GLY A 160 32.07 6.11 -1.15
CA GLY A 160 32.21 4.83 -1.87
C GLY A 160 31.26 3.74 -1.36
N VAL A 161 30.61 3.90 -0.21
CA VAL A 161 29.56 2.97 0.24
C VAL A 161 28.32 3.16 -0.65
N VAL A 162 27.80 2.04 -1.16
CA VAL A 162 26.62 1.97 -2.03
C VAL A 162 25.51 1.21 -1.31
N VAL A 163 24.41 1.90 -1.02
CA VAL A 163 23.19 1.33 -0.45
C VAL A 163 22.25 0.92 -1.57
N ILE A 164 21.72 -0.29 -1.50
CA ILE A 164 20.64 -0.78 -2.37
C ILE A 164 19.31 -0.57 -1.67
N ALA A 165 18.34 -0.01 -2.38
CA ALA A 165 17.00 0.28 -1.88
C ALA A 165 15.94 0.02 -2.97
N ILE A 166 14.67 -0.03 -2.57
CA ILE A 166 13.52 -0.17 -3.47
C ILE A 166 12.91 1.21 -3.75
N LYS A 167 12.55 1.48 -5.00
CA LYS A 167 11.86 2.71 -5.38
C LYS A 167 10.48 2.78 -4.73
N GLY A 168 10.16 3.96 -4.15
CA GLY A 168 8.89 4.19 -3.46
C GLY A 168 8.90 3.82 -1.98
N THR A 169 10.04 3.36 -1.43
CA THR A 169 10.30 3.29 0.01
C THR A 169 10.95 4.59 0.50
N ASP A 170 11.00 4.80 1.82
CA ASP A 170 11.64 5.98 2.42
C ASP A 170 13.15 5.84 2.61
N VAL A 171 13.72 4.66 2.35
CA VAL A 171 15.14 4.34 2.58
C VAL A 171 16.08 5.37 1.94
N ALA A 172 15.81 5.80 0.70
CA ALA A 172 16.67 6.78 0.04
C ALA A 172 16.72 8.14 0.77
N ASN A 173 15.56 8.59 1.28
CA ASN A 173 15.46 9.83 2.05
C ASN A 173 16.14 9.70 3.42
N GLN A 174 16.01 8.54 4.06
CA GLN A 174 16.64 8.25 5.35
C GLN A 174 18.16 8.19 5.20
N VAL A 175 18.68 7.50 4.20
CA VAL A 175 20.12 7.43 3.92
C VAL A 175 20.68 8.82 3.62
N ALA A 176 19.98 9.65 2.84
CA ALA A 176 20.40 11.01 2.56
C ALA A 176 20.54 11.88 3.82
N LYS A 177 19.70 11.64 4.84
CA LYS A 177 19.76 12.35 6.13
C LYS A 177 20.83 11.79 7.08
N LEU A 178 20.90 10.46 7.19
CA LEU A 178 21.68 9.78 8.23
C LEU A 178 23.09 9.39 7.78
N ALA A 179 23.29 9.18 6.48
CA ALA A 179 24.55 8.79 5.87
C ALA A 179 24.81 9.52 4.54
N PRO A 180 24.90 10.87 4.53
CA PRO A 180 24.93 11.68 3.30
C PRO A 180 26.15 11.45 2.42
N LYS A 181 27.18 10.72 2.89
CA LYS A 181 28.38 10.36 2.08
C LYS A 181 28.18 9.08 1.30
N ALA A 182 27.17 8.28 1.62
CA ALA A 182 26.80 7.09 0.87
C ALA A 182 26.07 7.44 -0.41
N SER A 183 26.15 6.58 -1.42
CA SER A 183 25.27 6.63 -2.60
C SER A 183 24.16 5.61 -2.50
N VAL A 184 23.00 5.89 -3.13
CA VAL A 184 21.87 4.97 -3.14
C VAL A 184 21.57 4.54 -4.57
N LYS A 185 21.51 3.22 -4.81
CA LYS A 185 20.98 2.62 -6.04
C LYS A 185 19.59 2.07 -5.76
N GLN A 186 18.60 2.51 -6.55
CA GLN A 186 17.21 2.11 -6.38
C GLN A 186 16.76 1.16 -7.49
N PHE A 187 16.03 0.11 -7.10
CA PHE A 187 15.47 -0.92 -7.99
C PHE A 187 13.94 -0.95 -7.88
N ASP A 188 13.29 -1.50 -8.91
CA ASP A 188 11.83 -1.57 -8.97
C ASP A 188 11.27 -2.79 -8.20
N ASP A 189 12.08 -3.84 -8.01
CA ASP A 189 11.69 -5.09 -7.34
C ASP A 189 12.81 -5.68 -6.48
N TYR A 190 12.43 -6.54 -5.54
CA TYR A 190 13.35 -7.15 -4.57
C TYR A 190 14.33 -8.16 -5.20
N GLY A 191 13.90 -8.87 -6.24
CA GLY A 191 14.74 -9.85 -6.94
C GLY A 191 15.92 -9.17 -7.62
N SER A 192 15.67 -8.11 -8.39
CA SER A 192 16.70 -7.31 -9.06
C SER A 192 17.62 -6.63 -8.05
N ALA A 193 17.07 -6.06 -6.96
CA ALA A 193 17.82 -5.43 -5.89
C ALA A 193 18.78 -6.41 -5.20
N PHE A 194 18.30 -7.58 -4.81
CA PHE A 194 19.12 -8.59 -4.15
C PHE A 194 20.14 -9.22 -5.09
N ASN A 195 19.82 -9.42 -6.37
CA ASN A 195 20.78 -9.86 -7.35
C ASN A 195 21.92 -8.84 -7.55
N ALA A 196 21.60 -7.54 -7.54
CA ALA A 196 22.61 -6.49 -7.59
C ALA A 196 23.53 -6.52 -6.34
N LEU A 197 22.97 -6.76 -5.14
CA LEU A 197 23.77 -6.93 -3.93
C LEU A 197 24.69 -8.15 -4.01
N LYS A 198 24.19 -9.30 -4.48
CA LYS A 198 24.99 -10.51 -4.69
C LYS A 198 26.13 -10.28 -5.67
N ALA A 199 25.86 -9.55 -6.75
CA ALA A 199 26.84 -9.17 -7.77
C ALA A 199 27.86 -8.11 -7.32
N GLY A 200 27.77 -7.61 -6.08
CA GLY A 200 28.68 -6.59 -5.56
C GLY A 200 28.45 -5.19 -6.13
N GLN A 201 27.28 -4.91 -6.68
CA GLN A 201 26.92 -3.57 -7.18
C GLN A 201 26.49 -2.61 -6.04
N GLY A 202 26.45 -3.10 -4.81
CA GLY A 202 26.25 -2.37 -3.57
C GLY A 202 26.82 -3.16 -2.40
N ASP A 203 27.02 -2.47 -1.27
CA ASP A 203 27.63 -3.00 -0.06
C ASP A 203 26.63 -3.51 0.95
N VAL A 204 25.41 -2.95 0.90
CA VAL A 204 24.33 -3.17 1.85
C VAL A 204 22.98 -2.98 1.16
N MET A 205 21.98 -3.74 1.53
CA MET A 205 20.60 -3.48 1.21
C MET A 205 19.85 -3.15 2.49
N ILE A 206 19.07 -2.08 2.45
CA ILE A 206 18.23 -1.61 3.57
C ILE A 206 16.78 -1.81 3.19
N ASP A 207 16.03 -2.41 4.09
CA ASP A 207 14.58 -2.58 4.00
C ASP A 207 14.08 -3.21 5.32
N ASP A 208 12.83 -3.59 5.37
CA ASP A 208 12.21 -4.20 6.54
C ASP A 208 12.77 -5.59 6.84
N ASN A 209 13.03 -5.87 8.10
CA ASN A 209 13.67 -7.08 8.58
C ASN A 209 12.98 -8.37 8.11
N GLY A 210 11.64 -8.38 8.07
CA GLY A 210 10.86 -9.53 7.59
C GLY A 210 11.06 -9.81 6.10
N ILE A 211 11.14 -8.76 5.28
CA ILE A 211 11.42 -8.85 3.85
C ILE A 211 12.85 -9.33 3.62
N LEU A 212 13.80 -8.66 4.28
CA LEU A 212 15.22 -9.01 4.17
C LEU A 212 15.51 -10.44 4.62
N ALA A 213 14.87 -10.91 5.72
CA ALA A 213 14.98 -12.28 6.18
C ALA A 213 14.48 -13.28 5.12
N GLY A 214 13.38 -12.96 4.44
CA GLY A 214 12.88 -13.76 3.32
C GLY A 214 13.88 -13.85 2.17
N LEU A 215 14.55 -12.75 1.80
CA LEU A 215 15.54 -12.72 0.70
C LEU A 215 16.76 -13.60 0.99
N ILE A 216 17.27 -13.57 2.22
CA ILE A 216 18.51 -14.28 2.58
C ILE A 216 18.28 -15.71 3.09
N ALA A 217 17.03 -16.18 3.17
CA ALA A 217 16.71 -17.49 3.76
C ALA A 217 17.52 -18.67 3.15
N ASP A 218 17.78 -18.59 1.85
CA ASP A 218 18.53 -19.63 1.10
C ASP A 218 19.92 -19.14 0.66
N THR A 219 20.46 -18.09 1.29
CA THR A 219 21.70 -17.42 0.86
C THR A 219 22.62 -17.22 2.08
N PRO A 220 23.32 -18.28 2.51
CA PRO A 220 24.04 -18.31 3.78
C PRO A 220 25.23 -17.35 3.90
N GLU A 221 25.71 -16.79 2.78
CA GLU A 221 26.78 -15.79 2.75
C GLU A 221 26.36 -14.40 3.21
N PHE A 222 25.02 -14.15 3.30
CA PHE A 222 24.47 -12.88 3.81
C PHE A 222 23.95 -13.02 5.24
N THR A 223 23.80 -11.90 5.92
CA THR A 223 23.25 -11.82 7.27
C THR A 223 22.50 -10.52 7.48
N LEU A 224 21.44 -10.57 8.30
CA LEU A 224 20.83 -9.38 8.89
C LEU A 224 21.80 -8.78 9.92
N THR A 225 21.90 -7.46 9.93
CA THR A 225 22.55 -6.76 11.04
C THR A 225 21.59 -6.73 12.24
N LYS A 226 22.13 -6.50 13.44
CA LYS A 226 21.32 -6.28 14.65
C LYS A 226 20.78 -4.85 14.75
N ALA A 227 21.10 -3.98 13.78
CA ALA A 227 20.61 -2.61 13.78
C ALA A 227 19.11 -2.62 13.50
N SER A 228 18.32 -2.04 14.40
CA SER A 228 16.96 -1.58 14.14
C SER A 228 17.05 -0.09 13.88
N LEU A 229 16.72 0.34 12.66
CA LEU A 229 16.87 1.73 12.24
C LEU A 229 15.60 2.51 12.54
N ALA A 230 14.43 1.89 12.32
CA ALA A 230 13.12 2.47 12.56
C ALA A 230 12.09 1.37 12.82
N GLU A 231 10.98 1.72 13.47
CA GLU A 231 9.77 0.90 13.45
C GLU A 231 9.00 1.15 12.16
N GLU A 232 8.56 0.07 11.51
CA GLU A 232 7.86 0.10 10.24
C GLU A 232 6.45 -0.53 10.39
N PRO A 233 5.47 0.21 10.96
CA PRO A 233 4.12 -0.30 11.15
C PRO A 233 3.40 -0.41 9.81
N TYR A 234 2.99 -1.62 9.41
CA TYR A 234 2.25 -1.84 8.17
C TYR A 234 0.76 -1.63 8.37
N GLY A 235 0.16 -0.86 7.48
CA GLY A 235 -1.28 -0.66 7.37
C GLY A 235 -1.82 -1.05 6.00
N ILE A 236 -3.08 -1.45 5.98
CA ILE A 236 -3.81 -1.67 4.74
C ILE A 236 -4.26 -0.31 4.22
N GLY A 237 -3.79 0.06 3.02
CA GLY A 237 -4.17 1.31 2.37
C GLY A 237 -5.53 1.21 1.69
N VAL A 238 -6.34 2.24 1.85
CA VAL A 238 -7.58 2.45 1.09
C VAL A 238 -7.57 3.87 0.51
N GLU A 239 -8.34 4.10 -0.55
CA GLU A 239 -8.50 5.45 -1.11
C GLU A 239 -8.98 6.44 -0.05
N LYS A 240 -8.50 7.67 -0.14
CA LYS A 240 -8.82 8.74 0.81
C LYS A 240 -10.34 8.95 0.93
N GLY A 241 -10.85 8.97 2.16
CA GLY A 241 -12.27 9.16 2.43
C GLY A 241 -13.13 7.88 2.31
N GLN A 242 -12.57 6.72 1.94
CA GLN A 242 -13.28 5.43 1.93
C GLN A 242 -13.44 4.87 3.36
N THR A 243 -14.11 5.64 4.21
CA THR A 243 -14.24 5.37 5.67
C THR A 243 -14.92 4.03 5.96
N GLU A 244 -15.97 3.67 5.19
CA GLU A 244 -16.69 2.40 5.39
C GLU A 244 -15.80 1.18 5.11
N MET A 245 -15.02 1.21 4.03
CA MET A 245 -14.07 0.13 3.71
C MET A 245 -13.00 0.03 4.79
N ARG A 246 -12.42 1.14 5.22
CA ARG A 246 -11.43 1.17 6.29
C ARG A 246 -11.97 0.61 7.61
N GLN A 247 -13.17 1.02 8.02
CA GLN A 247 -13.80 0.51 9.23
C GLN A 247 -14.12 -0.98 9.15
N ALA A 248 -14.59 -1.46 8.00
CA ALA A 248 -14.87 -2.87 7.77
C ALA A 248 -13.58 -3.72 7.86
N ILE A 249 -12.47 -3.23 7.30
CA ILE A 249 -11.14 -3.86 7.42
C ILE A 249 -10.70 -3.90 8.88
N ASN A 250 -10.78 -2.79 9.61
CA ASN A 250 -10.39 -2.75 11.03
C ASN A 250 -11.21 -3.71 11.89
N GLN A 251 -12.52 -3.74 11.67
CA GLN A 251 -13.40 -4.68 12.38
C GLN A 251 -13.02 -6.14 12.06
N ALA A 252 -12.72 -6.45 10.80
CA ALA A 252 -12.27 -7.78 10.40
C ALA A 252 -10.93 -8.15 11.06
N LEU A 253 -9.94 -7.25 11.06
CA LEU A 253 -8.65 -7.45 11.75
C LEU A 253 -8.86 -7.74 13.23
N LYS A 254 -9.68 -6.94 13.92
CA LYS A 254 -10.03 -7.15 15.33
C LYS A 254 -10.62 -8.52 15.58
N GLN A 255 -11.55 -8.98 14.75
CA GLN A 255 -12.20 -10.28 14.89
C GLN A 255 -11.23 -11.43 14.60
N LEU A 256 -10.36 -11.32 13.58
CA LEU A 256 -9.35 -12.31 13.24
C LEU A 256 -8.30 -12.48 14.35
N ARG A 257 -7.96 -11.39 15.06
CA ARG A 257 -7.10 -11.44 16.25
C ARG A 257 -7.84 -12.12 17.42
N ALA A 258 -9.06 -11.69 17.70
CA ALA A 258 -9.85 -12.21 18.82
C ALA A 258 -10.13 -13.71 18.72
N ASN A 259 -10.29 -14.27 17.52
CA ASN A 259 -10.54 -15.70 17.30
C ASN A 259 -9.26 -16.53 17.03
N GLY A 260 -8.07 -15.93 17.17
CA GLY A 260 -6.77 -16.59 16.98
C GLY A 260 -6.40 -16.92 15.53
N LYS A 261 -7.23 -16.52 14.55
CA LYS A 261 -6.92 -16.77 13.14
C LYS A 261 -5.72 -15.99 12.66
N TYR A 262 -5.57 -14.73 13.12
CA TYR A 262 -4.43 -13.91 12.82
C TYR A 262 -3.12 -14.57 13.29
N ASP A 263 -3.05 -15.03 14.54
CA ASP A 263 -1.86 -15.66 15.10
C ASP A 263 -1.50 -16.96 14.37
N GLN A 264 -2.51 -17.73 13.93
CA GLN A 264 -2.29 -18.90 13.08
C GLN A 264 -1.61 -18.53 11.76
N LEU A 265 -1.99 -17.40 11.14
CA LEU A 265 -1.39 -16.94 9.90
C LEU A 265 0.05 -16.46 10.11
N VAL A 266 0.31 -15.69 11.15
CA VAL A 266 1.68 -15.26 11.52
C VAL A 266 2.56 -16.48 11.78
N LYS A 267 2.10 -17.44 12.58
CA LYS A 267 2.84 -18.67 12.86
C LYS A 267 3.09 -19.51 11.61
N LYS A 268 2.12 -19.60 10.71
CA LYS A 268 2.26 -20.34 9.44
C LYS A 268 3.43 -19.80 8.61
N TRP A 269 3.56 -18.50 8.49
CA TRP A 269 4.50 -17.86 7.57
C TRP A 269 5.84 -17.52 8.24
N PHE A 270 5.83 -17.08 9.50
CA PHE A 270 7.00 -16.59 10.21
C PHE A 270 7.52 -17.50 11.32
N GLY A 271 6.73 -18.47 11.76
CA GLY A 271 7.07 -19.32 12.90
C GLY A 271 8.32 -20.20 12.74
N LYS A 272 8.81 -20.37 11.50
CA LYS A 272 10.04 -21.12 11.20
C LYS A 272 11.22 -20.21 10.83
N VAL A 273 11.02 -18.89 10.82
CA VAL A 273 12.08 -17.93 10.47
C VAL A 273 13.00 -17.75 11.69
N SER A 274 14.24 -18.20 11.55
CA SER A 274 15.23 -18.11 12.64
C SER A 274 15.48 -16.66 13.04
N GLY A 275 15.38 -16.38 14.36
CA GLY A 275 15.63 -15.05 14.92
C GLY A 275 14.54 -14.00 14.64
N PHE A 276 13.40 -14.40 14.06
CA PHE A 276 12.29 -13.46 13.85
C PHE A 276 11.44 -13.32 15.11
N ASP A 277 11.21 -12.08 15.55
CA ASP A 277 10.38 -11.77 16.72
C ASP A 277 8.90 -11.66 16.31
N VAL A 278 8.19 -12.78 16.41
CA VAL A 278 6.74 -12.87 16.13
C VAL A 278 5.94 -11.94 17.03
N LYS A 279 6.29 -11.81 18.31
CA LYS A 279 5.56 -10.96 19.26
C LYS A 279 5.68 -9.48 18.91
N HIS A 280 6.86 -9.07 18.44
CA HIS A 280 7.07 -7.71 17.94
C HIS A 280 6.21 -7.46 16.69
N ALA A 281 6.22 -8.38 15.73
CA ALA A 281 5.43 -8.28 14.50
C ALA A 281 3.90 -8.18 14.75
N GLU A 282 3.41 -8.80 15.83
CA GLU A 282 2.00 -8.77 16.24
C GLU A 282 1.62 -7.50 17.01
N SER A 283 2.58 -6.72 17.46
CA SER A 283 2.34 -5.50 18.27
C SER A 283 1.55 -4.45 17.49
N GLN A 284 0.54 -3.88 18.16
CA GLN A 284 -0.24 -2.75 17.65
C GLN A 284 0.18 -1.42 18.29
N LYS A 285 1.02 -1.47 19.34
CA LYS A 285 1.52 -0.28 20.04
C LYS A 285 2.79 0.20 19.36
N VAL A 286 2.61 1.00 18.32
CA VAL A 286 3.71 1.51 17.50
C VAL A 286 3.64 3.01 17.35
N LYS A 287 4.78 3.64 17.14
CA LYS A 287 4.90 5.06 16.90
C LYS A 287 4.86 5.31 15.39
N ILE A 288 3.86 6.04 14.92
CA ILE A 288 3.80 6.48 13.50
C ILE A 288 4.80 7.62 13.31
N GLN A 289 5.69 7.45 12.35
CA GLN A 289 6.74 8.40 11.99
C GLN A 289 6.21 9.64 11.25
#